data_f0a7cbcda9de1395898a72086617d8ee
#
_entry.id   f0a7cbcda9de1395898a72086617d8ee
#
_cell.length_a   1.000
_cell.length_b   1.000
_cell.length_c   1.000
_cell.angle_alpha   90.00
_cell.angle_beta   90.00
_cell.angle_gamma   90.00
#
_symmetry.space_group_name_H-M   'P 1'
#
loop_
_entity.id
_entity.type
_entity.pdbx_description
1 polymer ?
#
loop_
_entity_poly.entity_id
_entity_poly.type
_entity_poly.pdbx_seq_one_letter_code
_entity_poly.pdbx_strand_id
1 'polypeptide(L)'
;MAFRITIDGKNVTHFTSGSITLKLDSIASTFEFSSRFAAQDKEHQEMFKPLQYKDVQIFNSKDKLIFTGTILNHRFKSNRGRELAIISGYSKSGILEDVSIPVSAYPLESTNRSIKDIADRLCGLFGIKVIISDQGKSITDTVIKGKVKSKRAASTKSTYEDLKAKANSIFGRTSASPSESIKDYLAKLASQKNIVLSHNEKGDVLLFQPDLMQKPRYFFTKGNSLEMSADFNGQSMHSDVNIVRQPSDENAGVSTSDTAKNSLIAKYRPTTKILTSGEDTDTKDGALNEVASELKGVQIGVKLQGLFDELYPGEIVNVHNHYIYSYAYNRFMVDSITMNFDESEDTTTLGLVVPESFSGGPVIRNILYNHHDVDNHMELHLNEYNSLYTNDESIL
;
A
#
# COMPACT_ATOMS: atom_id res chain seq x y z
N MET A 1 -18.11 -14.16 -15.66
CA MET A 1 -16.69 -14.17 -15.29
C MET A 1 -16.44 -13.02 -14.35
N ALA A 2 -15.79 -13.27 -13.22
CA ALA A 2 -15.50 -12.24 -12.22
C ALA A 2 -14.52 -11.18 -12.73
N PHE A 3 -13.54 -11.59 -13.53
CA PHE A 3 -12.52 -10.72 -14.12
C PHE A 3 -12.38 -10.93 -15.62
N ARG A 4 -11.96 -9.89 -16.34
CA ARG A 4 -11.46 -9.97 -17.70
C ARG A 4 -9.94 -9.69 -17.67
N ILE A 5 -9.17 -10.60 -18.24
CA ILE A 5 -7.71 -10.54 -18.28
C ILE A 5 -7.26 -10.38 -19.72
N THR A 6 -6.36 -9.47 -19.99
CA THR A 6 -5.75 -9.28 -21.31
C THR A 6 -4.24 -9.40 -21.24
N ILE A 7 -3.62 -10.01 -22.25
CA ILE A 7 -2.18 -10.06 -22.46
C ILE A 7 -1.89 -9.37 -23.80
N ASP A 8 -1.08 -8.30 -23.79
CA ASP A 8 -0.81 -7.44 -24.96
C ASP A 8 -2.12 -7.02 -25.68
N GLY A 9 -3.16 -6.69 -24.89
CA GLY A 9 -4.48 -6.29 -25.41
C GLY A 9 -5.38 -7.42 -25.90
N LYS A 10 -4.91 -8.69 -25.94
CA LYS A 10 -5.70 -9.86 -26.30
C LYS A 10 -6.36 -10.49 -25.09
N ASN A 11 -7.65 -10.79 -25.17
CA ASN A 11 -8.37 -11.42 -24.07
C ASN A 11 -7.87 -12.86 -23.82
N VAL A 12 -7.62 -13.20 -22.56
CA VAL A 12 -7.40 -14.58 -22.12
C VAL A 12 -8.78 -15.20 -21.89
N THR A 13 -9.08 -16.23 -22.68
CA THR A 13 -10.30 -16.99 -22.57
C THR A 13 -10.13 -18.20 -21.70
N HIS A 14 -10.71 -18.77 -20.88
CA HIS A 14 -10.50 -20.08 -20.20
C HIS A 14 -9.44 -20.10 -19.09
N PHE A 15 -9.33 -19.05 -18.29
CA PHE A 15 -8.61 -19.16 -17.03
C PHE A 15 -9.45 -19.93 -15.98
N THR A 16 -8.80 -20.78 -15.21
CA THR A 16 -9.42 -21.70 -14.24
C THR A 16 -9.36 -21.18 -12.82
N SER A 17 -8.30 -20.45 -12.51
CA SER A 17 -8.10 -19.84 -11.18
C SER A 17 -7.13 -18.67 -11.27
N GLY A 18 -7.15 -17.83 -10.27
CA GLY A 18 -6.17 -16.76 -10.14
C GLY A 18 -6.22 -16.05 -8.80
N SER A 19 -5.20 -15.25 -8.58
CA SER A 19 -5.04 -14.42 -7.40
C SER A 19 -4.50 -13.05 -7.81
N ILE A 20 -5.04 -12.01 -7.22
CA ILE A 20 -4.55 -10.64 -7.38
C ILE A 20 -4.33 -10.09 -5.98
N THR A 21 -3.10 -9.66 -5.69
CA THR A 21 -2.77 -9.02 -4.41
C THR A 21 -2.40 -7.56 -4.64
N LEU A 22 -3.22 -6.66 -4.13
CA LEU A 22 -2.96 -5.22 -4.11
C LEU A 22 -2.40 -4.84 -2.74
N LYS A 23 -1.37 -3.97 -2.70
CA LYS A 23 -0.73 -3.52 -1.46
C LYS A 23 -0.63 -1.99 -1.43
N LEU A 24 -0.78 -1.42 -0.22
CA LEU A 24 -0.67 0.01 0.00
C LEU A 24 0.79 0.47 -0.01
N ASP A 25 1.58 -0.08 0.88
CA ASP A 25 2.99 0.29 1.11
C ASP A 25 3.91 -0.57 0.26
N SER A 26 3.63 -0.60 -1.04
CA SER A 26 4.45 -1.30 -2.02
C SER A 26 4.21 -0.71 -3.41
N ILE A 27 5.26 -0.59 -4.18
CA ILE A 27 5.16 -0.26 -5.60
C ILE A 27 4.90 -1.49 -6.48
N ALA A 28 4.95 -2.69 -5.90
CA ALA A 28 4.71 -3.95 -6.59
C ALA A 28 3.52 -4.70 -5.98
N SER A 29 2.37 -4.60 -6.61
CA SER A 29 1.28 -5.57 -6.45
C SER A 29 1.51 -6.75 -7.38
N THR A 30 0.95 -7.91 -7.03
CA THR A 30 1.21 -9.16 -7.74
C THR A 30 -0.05 -9.80 -8.26
N PHE A 31 0.10 -10.61 -9.30
CA PHE A 31 -0.96 -11.48 -9.81
C PHE A 31 -0.40 -12.86 -10.15
N GLU A 32 -1.25 -13.86 -10.07
CA GLU A 32 -1.05 -15.18 -10.62
C GLU A 32 -2.37 -15.66 -11.21
N PHE A 33 -2.35 -16.31 -12.38
CA PHE A 33 -3.51 -17.00 -12.89
C PHE A 33 -3.14 -18.23 -13.70
N SER A 34 -4.04 -19.21 -13.69
CA SER A 34 -3.95 -20.44 -14.44
C SER A 34 -4.93 -20.42 -15.60
N SER A 35 -4.45 -20.76 -16.79
CA SER A 35 -5.26 -20.90 -17.99
C SER A 35 -5.06 -22.28 -18.62
N ARG A 36 -6.08 -22.79 -19.30
CA ARG A 36 -5.86 -23.95 -20.18
C ARG A 36 -4.87 -23.57 -21.27
N PHE A 37 -3.93 -24.47 -21.55
CA PHE A 37 -2.92 -24.25 -22.58
C PHE A 37 -3.15 -25.19 -23.76
N ALA A 38 -3.54 -24.60 -24.91
CA ALA A 38 -3.68 -25.33 -26.15
C ALA A 38 -2.36 -25.35 -26.91
N ALA A 39 -1.52 -26.38 -26.66
CA ALA A 39 -0.18 -26.47 -27.20
C ALA A 39 -0.14 -26.52 -28.74
N GLN A 40 -1.25 -26.90 -29.40
CA GLN A 40 -1.36 -26.98 -30.86
C GLN A 40 -1.80 -25.63 -31.49
N ASP A 41 -2.26 -24.69 -30.67
CA ASP A 41 -2.73 -23.38 -31.14
C ASP A 41 -1.57 -22.38 -31.15
N LYS A 42 -1.26 -21.85 -32.33
CA LYS A 42 -0.20 -20.86 -32.53
C LYS A 42 -0.47 -19.55 -31.77
N GLU A 43 -1.73 -19.14 -31.66
CA GLU A 43 -2.10 -17.93 -30.95
C GLU A 43 -1.86 -18.08 -29.44
N HIS A 44 -2.21 -19.25 -28.85
CA HIS A 44 -1.89 -19.60 -27.48
C HIS A 44 -0.38 -19.69 -27.24
N GLN A 45 0.36 -20.34 -28.15
CA GLN A 45 1.82 -20.40 -28.06
C GLN A 45 2.46 -19.02 -28.02
N GLU A 46 2.00 -18.11 -28.91
CA GLU A 46 2.53 -16.74 -28.93
C GLU A 46 2.06 -15.93 -27.73
N MET A 47 0.82 -16.10 -27.27
CA MET A 47 0.28 -15.40 -26.11
C MET A 47 1.08 -15.74 -24.82
N PHE A 48 1.39 -17.02 -24.60
CA PHE A 48 2.08 -17.53 -23.42
C PHE A 48 3.58 -17.76 -23.64
N LYS A 49 4.18 -17.11 -24.63
CA LYS A 49 5.61 -17.24 -24.92
C LYS A 49 6.45 -16.72 -23.75
N PRO A 50 7.31 -17.56 -23.16
CA PRO A 50 8.12 -17.18 -22.00
C PRO A 50 9.12 -16.06 -22.29
N LEU A 51 9.51 -15.33 -21.25
CA LEU A 51 10.58 -14.32 -21.24
C LEU A 51 10.36 -13.15 -22.22
N GLN A 52 9.10 -12.89 -22.59
CA GLN A 52 8.74 -11.74 -23.43
C GLN A 52 8.29 -10.53 -22.61
N TYR A 53 8.12 -10.68 -21.29
CA TYR A 53 7.70 -9.61 -20.37
C TYR A 53 6.43 -8.89 -20.84
N LYS A 54 5.44 -9.65 -21.32
CA LYS A 54 4.21 -9.11 -21.90
C LYS A 54 3.38 -8.34 -20.90
N ASP A 55 2.69 -7.32 -21.40
CA ASP A 55 1.80 -6.50 -20.58
C ASP A 55 0.51 -7.25 -20.24
N VAL A 56 0.08 -7.14 -18.98
CA VAL A 56 -1.19 -7.68 -18.49
C VAL A 56 -2.06 -6.55 -17.98
N GLN A 57 -3.33 -6.59 -18.36
CA GLN A 57 -4.36 -5.75 -17.76
C GLN A 57 -5.48 -6.62 -17.23
N ILE A 58 -5.95 -6.29 -16.01
CA ILE A 58 -7.03 -7.00 -15.35
C ILE A 58 -8.16 -6.01 -15.10
N PHE A 59 -9.36 -6.39 -15.53
CA PHE A 59 -10.57 -5.61 -15.39
C PHE A 59 -11.58 -6.37 -14.53
N ASN A 60 -12.33 -5.65 -13.72
CA ASN A 60 -13.39 -6.22 -12.90
C ASN A 60 -14.65 -6.57 -13.71
N SER A 61 -15.67 -7.10 -13.04
CA SER A 61 -16.95 -7.47 -13.64
C SER A 61 -17.70 -6.31 -14.30
N LYS A 62 -17.39 -5.07 -13.91
CA LYS A 62 -17.94 -3.82 -14.49
C LYS A 62 -17.05 -3.24 -15.60
N ASP A 63 -16.10 -4.03 -16.11
CA ASP A 63 -15.11 -3.64 -17.11
C ASP A 63 -14.22 -2.45 -16.72
N LYS A 64 -14.04 -2.23 -15.42
CA LYS A 64 -13.14 -1.22 -14.88
C LYS A 64 -11.77 -1.81 -14.68
N LEU A 65 -10.72 -1.11 -15.17
CA LEU A 65 -9.32 -1.48 -14.94
C LEU A 65 -9.02 -1.46 -13.43
N ILE A 66 -8.47 -2.57 -12.92
CA ILE A 66 -8.04 -2.71 -11.52
C ILE A 66 -6.55 -2.97 -11.38
N PHE A 67 -5.90 -3.44 -12.44
CA PHE A 67 -4.48 -3.78 -12.41
C PHE A 67 -3.84 -3.68 -13.79
N THR A 68 -2.63 -3.13 -13.85
CA THR A 68 -1.76 -3.15 -15.03
C THR A 68 -0.38 -3.65 -14.59
N GLY A 69 0.14 -4.65 -15.25
CA GLY A 69 1.40 -5.27 -14.87
C GLY A 69 2.12 -5.96 -16.02
N THR A 70 3.16 -6.70 -15.66
CA THR A 70 4.04 -7.41 -16.58
C THR A 70 4.19 -8.87 -16.15
N ILE A 71 4.12 -9.80 -17.10
CA ILE A 71 4.36 -11.22 -16.85
C ILE A 71 5.84 -11.44 -16.65
N LEU A 72 6.19 -12.08 -15.55
CA LEU A 72 7.57 -12.48 -15.23
C LEU A 72 7.78 -13.97 -15.39
N ASN A 73 6.88 -14.75 -14.82
CA ASN A 73 7.04 -16.18 -14.69
C ASN A 73 5.99 -16.93 -15.50
N HIS A 74 6.44 -18.00 -16.13
CA HIS A 74 5.62 -18.97 -16.84
C HIS A 74 5.91 -20.35 -16.29
N ARG A 75 4.88 -21.09 -15.94
CA ARG A 75 4.96 -22.50 -15.55
C ARG A 75 3.95 -23.29 -16.35
N PHE A 76 4.42 -24.20 -17.17
CA PHE A 76 3.56 -25.12 -17.90
C PHE A 76 3.45 -26.43 -17.13
N LYS A 77 2.23 -26.92 -16.93
CA LYS A 77 1.92 -28.21 -16.30
C LYS A 77 1.14 -29.05 -17.29
N SER A 78 1.58 -30.29 -17.49
CA SER A 78 0.87 -31.31 -18.28
C SER A 78 0.59 -32.51 -17.39
N ASN A 79 -0.69 -32.80 -17.15
CA ASN A 79 -1.17 -33.96 -16.40
C ASN A 79 -2.12 -34.79 -17.30
N ARG A 80 -2.45 -36.04 -16.87
CA ARG A 80 -3.45 -36.86 -17.58
C ARG A 80 -4.82 -36.13 -17.58
N GLY A 81 -5.08 -35.34 -18.64
CA GLY A 81 -6.37 -34.69 -18.87
C GLY A 81 -6.42 -33.17 -18.73
N ARG A 82 -5.33 -32.51 -18.26
CA ARG A 82 -5.27 -31.03 -18.24
C ARG A 82 -3.87 -30.54 -18.60
N GLU A 83 -3.82 -29.61 -19.53
CA GLU A 83 -2.64 -28.82 -19.86
C GLU A 83 -2.90 -27.38 -19.40
N LEU A 84 -2.01 -26.85 -18.57
CA LEU A 84 -2.16 -25.55 -17.95
C LEU A 84 -0.92 -24.69 -18.18
N ALA A 85 -1.15 -23.42 -18.48
CA ALA A 85 -0.17 -22.35 -18.34
C ALA A 85 -0.50 -21.56 -17.09
N ILE A 86 0.42 -21.48 -16.14
CA ILE A 86 0.35 -20.65 -14.95
C ILE A 86 1.28 -19.48 -15.17
N ILE A 87 0.75 -18.28 -15.10
CA ILE A 87 1.49 -17.05 -15.30
C ILE A 87 1.41 -16.20 -14.05
N SER A 88 2.52 -15.59 -13.68
CA SER A 88 2.57 -14.64 -12.58
C SER A 88 3.48 -13.46 -12.90
N GLY A 89 3.24 -12.37 -12.22
CA GLY A 89 4.00 -11.15 -12.39
C GLY A 89 3.62 -10.09 -11.37
N TYR A 90 4.06 -8.88 -11.63
CA TYR A 90 3.82 -7.74 -10.77
C TYR A 90 3.20 -6.55 -11.54
N SER A 91 2.77 -5.52 -10.81
CA SER A 91 2.36 -4.25 -11.40
C SER A 91 3.50 -3.62 -12.21
N LYS A 92 3.17 -2.81 -13.22
CA LYS A 92 4.16 -2.16 -14.08
C LYS A 92 5.27 -1.44 -13.30
N SER A 93 4.94 -0.83 -12.17
CA SER A 93 5.90 -0.20 -11.26
C SER A 93 6.83 -1.19 -10.55
N GLY A 94 6.49 -2.46 -10.50
CA GLY A 94 7.31 -3.49 -9.83
C GLY A 94 8.72 -3.66 -10.41
N ILE A 95 8.94 -3.30 -11.68
CA ILE A 95 10.28 -3.32 -12.27
C ILE A 95 11.29 -2.50 -11.46
N LEU A 96 10.84 -1.46 -10.74
CA LEU A 96 11.71 -0.61 -9.93
C LEU A 96 12.26 -1.32 -8.67
N GLU A 97 11.70 -2.48 -8.29
CA GLU A 97 12.24 -3.35 -7.23
C GLU A 97 13.41 -4.21 -7.72
N ASP A 98 13.37 -4.61 -9.00
CA ASP A 98 14.33 -5.57 -9.57
C ASP A 98 15.56 -4.86 -10.15
N VAL A 99 15.46 -3.58 -10.49
CA VAL A 99 16.52 -2.87 -11.21
C VAL A 99 17.21 -1.82 -10.35
N SER A 100 18.53 -1.74 -10.47
CA SER A 100 19.31 -0.63 -9.96
C SER A 100 19.30 0.54 -10.95
N ILE A 101 19.78 1.69 -10.51
CA ILE A 101 19.87 2.89 -11.38
C ILE A 101 20.84 2.60 -12.53
N PRO A 102 20.38 2.64 -13.78
CA PRO A 102 21.25 2.34 -14.94
C PRO A 102 22.33 3.41 -15.10
N VAL A 103 23.47 3.00 -15.62
CA VAL A 103 24.63 3.90 -15.84
C VAL A 103 24.28 5.13 -16.68
N SER A 104 23.31 4.99 -17.59
CA SER A 104 22.81 6.12 -18.40
C SER A 104 22.12 7.23 -17.59
N ALA A 105 21.74 6.95 -16.35
CA ALA A 105 21.11 7.90 -15.44
C ALA A 105 22.07 8.47 -14.38
N TYR A 106 23.36 8.20 -14.49
CA TYR A 106 24.35 8.80 -13.60
C TYR A 106 24.48 10.31 -13.83
N PRO A 107 24.85 11.11 -12.82
CA PRO A 107 25.38 10.67 -11.52
C PRO A 107 24.30 10.13 -10.57
N LEU A 108 24.72 9.25 -9.65
CA LEU A 108 23.86 8.72 -8.56
C LEU A 108 23.50 9.78 -7.52
N GLU A 109 24.29 10.83 -7.48
CA GLU A 109 24.08 11.98 -6.62
C GLU A 109 23.01 12.92 -7.20
N SER A 110 22.17 13.43 -6.34
CA SER A 110 21.18 14.46 -6.64
C SER A 110 21.32 15.59 -5.63
N THR A 111 21.58 16.80 -6.14
CA THR A 111 21.78 18.03 -5.35
C THR A 111 20.62 18.97 -5.61
N ASN A 112 20.04 19.55 -4.55
CA ASN A 112 18.94 20.51 -4.63
C ASN A 112 17.75 20.00 -5.46
N ARG A 113 17.34 18.76 -5.22
CA ARG A 113 16.20 18.11 -5.88
C ARG A 113 15.16 17.65 -4.89
N SER A 114 13.90 17.73 -5.27
CA SER A 114 12.79 17.14 -4.51
C SER A 114 12.68 15.65 -4.76
N ILE A 115 11.98 14.93 -3.87
CA ILE A 115 11.66 13.50 -4.12
C ILE A 115 10.86 13.35 -5.42
N LYS A 116 9.98 14.30 -5.72
CA LYS A 116 9.18 14.28 -6.95
C LYS A 116 10.07 14.35 -8.18
N ASP A 117 11.06 15.26 -8.21
CA ASP A 117 11.99 15.41 -9.33
C ASP A 117 12.87 14.17 -9.52
N ILE A 118 13.37 13.60 -8.40
CA ILE A 118 14.20 12.39 -8.42
C ILE A 118 13.37 11.20 -8.93
N ALA A 119 12.17 11.03 -8.40
CA ALA A 119 11.28 9.96 -8.82
C ALA A 119 10.86 10.08 -10.29
N ASP A 120 10.49 11.28 -10.75
CA ASP A 120 10.17 11.52 -12.17
C ASP A 120 11.34 11.16 -13.10
N ARG A 121 12.56 11.51 -12.71
CA ARG A 121 13.77 11.18 -13.48
C ARG A 121 13.97 9.67 -13.57
N LEU A 122 13.89 8.96 -12.44
CA LEU A 122 14.21 7.52 -12.39
C LEU A 122 13.06 6.65 -12.93
N CYS A 123 11.83 6.94 -12.58
CA CYS A 123 10.65 6.20 -13.06
C CYS A 123 10.41 6.46 -14.56
N GLY A 124 10.71 7.67 -15.03
CA GLY A 124 10.57 8.04 -16.44
C GLY A 124 11.41 7.21 -17.39
N LEU A 125 12.54 6.64 -16.94
CA LEU A 125 13.37 5.72 -17.72
C LEU A 125 12.61 4.45 -18.15
N PHE A 126 11.59 4.06 -17.37
CA PHE A 126 10.75 2.88 -17.60
C PHE A 126 9.35 3.23 -18.10
N GLY A 127 9.13 4.49 -18.49
CA GLY A 127 7.81 4.96 -18.93
C GLY A 127 6.75 4.93 -17.83
N ILE A 128 7.16 5.04 -16.55
CA ILE A 128 6.31 5.08 -15.38
C ILE A 128 6.16 6.53 -14.93
N LYS A 129 4.92 6.97 -14.74
CA LYS A 129 4.63 8.32 -14.23
C LYS A 129 4.67 8.33 -12.71
N VAL A 130 4.97 9.49 -12.12
CA VAL A 130 4.90 9.70 -10.68
C VAL A 130 3.79 10.69 -10.37
N ILE A 131 2.88 10.31 -9.50
CA ILE A 131 1.68 11.09 -9.17
C ILE A 131 1.68 11.34 -7.67
N ILE A 132 1.38 12.56 -7.25
CA ILE A 132 1.12 12.89 -5.84
C ILE A 132 -0.37 12.66 -5.60
N SER A 133 -0.73 11.82 -4.65
CA SER A 133 -2.12 11.47 -4.37
C SER A 133 -2.37 11.20 -2.89
N ASP A 134 -3.52 11.66 -2.42
CA ASP A 134 -4.10 11.32 -1.11
C ASP A 134 -5.08 10.13 -1.19
N GLN A 135 -5.24 9.54 -2.37
CA GLN A 135 -6.13 8.42 -2.65
C GLN A 135 -5.35 7.29 -3.32
N GLY A 136 -5.55 6.06 -2.84
CA GLY A 136 -4.88 4.86 -3.36
C GLY A 136 -5.29 4.41 -4.77
N LYS A 137 -6.12 5.19 -5.47
CA LYS A 137 -6.59 4.95 -6.84
C LYS A 137 -6.36 6.18 -7.72
N SER A 138 -6.22 5.95 -9.00
CA SER A 138 -6.09 7.03 -9.99
C SER A 138 -7.32 7.94 -9.96
N ILE A 139 -7.08 9.25 -9.79
CA ILE A 139 -8.13 10.29 -9.78
C ILE A 139 -8.80 10.48 -11.15
N THR A 140 -8.46 9.66 -12.15
CA THR A 140 -8.56 10.02 -13.54
C THR A 140 -9.96 10.16 -14.10
N ASP A 141 -11.06 9.74 -13.47
CA ASP A 141 -12.28 9.75 -14.28
C ASP A 141 -13.56 10.32 -13.68
N THR A 142 -13.59 10.70 -12.42
CA THR A 142 -14.88 11.16 -11.86
C THR A 142 -14.90 12.60 -11.36
N VAL A 143 -13.75 13.20 -11.10
CA VAL A 143 -13.69 14.54 -10.48
C VAL A 143 -13.67 15.68 -11.51
N ILE A 144 -13.27 15.42 -12.76
CA ILE A 144 -13.12 16.48 -13.76
C ILE A 144 -14.43 16.76 -14.53
N LYS A 145 -15.36 15.82 -14.60
CA LYS A 145 -16.61 15.98 -15.38
C LYS A 145 -17.90 16.18 -14.60
N GLY A 146 -17.89 15.94 -13.31
CA GLY A 146 -19.03 16.21 -12.45
C GLY A 146 -18.74 17.42 -11.57
N LYS A 147 -19.59 18.45 -11.61
CA LYS A 147 -19.71 19.44 -10.54
C LYS A 147 -20.19 18.74 -9.26
N VAL A 148 -19.38 17.80 -8.75
CA VAL A 148 -19.55 17.33 -7.39
C VAL A 148 -18.96 18.43 -6.51
N LYS A 149 -19.82 19.36 -6.14
CA LYS A 149 -19.69 20.13 -4.92
C LYS A 149 -19.82 19.16 -3.73
N SER A 150 -18.99 18.11 -3.66
CA SER A 150 -18.74 17.49 -2.38
C SER A 150 -18.00 18.59 -1.59
N LYS A 151 -18.59 19.05 -0.54
CA LYS A 151 -17.87 19.77 0.50
C LYS A 151 -16.83 18.79 1.03
N ARG A 152 -15.67 18.71 0.37
CA ARG A 152 -14.48 18.08 0.94
C ARG A 152 -14.31 18.73 2.28
N ALA A 153 -14.28 17.94 3.34
CA ALA A 153 -14.03 18.50 4.67
C ALA A 153 -12.72 19.29 4.59
N ALA A 154 -12.65 20.41 5.30
CA ALA A 154 -11.48 21.31 5.26
C ALA A 154 -10.16 20.57 5.56
N SER A 155 -10.21 19.49 6.36
CA SER A 155 -9.09 18.60 6.67
C SER A 155 -8.48 17.90 5.44
N THR A 156 -9.28 17.44 4.47
CA THR A 156 -8.80 16.69 3.29
C THR A 156 -8.02 17.60 2.33
N LYS A 157 -8.37 18.86 2.24
CA LYS A 157 -7.61 19.84 1.45
C LYS A 157 -6.23 20.13 2.07
N SER A 158 -6.18 20.22 3.39
CA SER A 158 -4.93 20.43 4.13
C SER A 158 -3.96 19.28 3.90
N THR A 159 -4.42 18.03 4.02
CA THR A 159 -3.57 16.84 3.85
C THR A 159 -2.93 16.77 2.46
N TYR A 160 -3.68 17.04 1.40
CA TYR A 160 -3.14 17.02 0.03
C TYR A 160 -2.11 18.12 -0.22
N GLU A 161 -2.38 19.35 0.24
CA GLU A 161 -1.44 20.47 0.06
C GLU A 161 -0.15 20.25 0.88
N ASP A 162 -0.28 19.68 2.10
CA ASP A 162 0.87 19.30 2.93
C ASP A 162 1.71 18.20 2.26
N LEU A 163 1.06 17.16 1.72
CA LEU A 163 1.73 16.10 0.97
C LEU A 163 2.47 16.67 -0.25
N LYS A 164 1.82 17.56 -0.99
CA LYS A 164 2.40 18.22 -2.15
C LYS A 164 3.59 19.09 -1.76
N ALA A 165 3.51 19.82 -0.66
CA ALA A 165 4.62 20.60 -0.13
C ALA A 165 5.80 19.71 0.25
N LYS A 166 5.54 18.60 0.97
CA LYS A 166 6.57 17.60 1.34
C LYS A 166 7.22 16.96 0.11
N ALA A 167 6.42 16.55 -0.88
CA ALA A 167 6.92 15.91 -2.10
C ALA A 167 7.78 16.85 -2.97
N ASN A 168 7.53 18.14 -2.91
CA ASN A 168 8.29 19.18 -3.63
C ASN A 168 9.38 19.86 -2.77
N SER A 169 9.49 19.50 -1.47
CA SER A 169 10.57 20.02 -0.64
C SER A 169 11.92 19.46 -1.09
N ILE A 170 12.92 20.33 -1.15
CA ILE A 170 14.24 20.03 -1.70
C ILE A 170 15.08 19.29 -0.66
N PHE A 171 15.83 18.29 -1.09
CA PHE A 171 16.97 17.73 -0.37
C PHE A 171 18.25 18.47 -0.79
N GLY A 172 19.10 18.82 0.18
CA GLY A 172 20.38 19.46 -0.11
C GLY A 172 21.26 18.56 -1.00
N ARG A 173 21.58 17.38 -0.50
CA ARG A 173 22.37 16.38 -1.22
C ARG A 173 21.92 14.98 -0.88
N THR A 174 21.65 14.15 -1.88
CA THR A 174 21.29 12.74 -1.71
C THR A 174 22.06 11.89 -2.72
N SER A 175 22.40 10.66 -2.33
CA SER A 175 23.07 9.72 -3.21
C SER A 175 22.51 8.32 -3.07
N ALA A 176 22.30 7.66 -4.19
CA ALA A 176 21.97 6.24 -4.22
C ALA A 176 23.25 5.39 -4.19
N SER A 177 23.15 4.18 -3.65
CA SER A 177 24.23 3.20 -3.77
C SER A 177 24.19 2.52 -5.15
N PRO A 178 25.34 2.18 -5.78
CA PRO A 178 25.36 1.62 -7.13
C PRO A 178 24.57 0.32 -7.31
N SER A 179 24.44 -0.49 -6.25
CA SER A 179 23.72 -1.77 -6.26
C SER A 179 22.31 -1.69 -5.67
N GLU A 180 21.91 -0.52 -5.23
CA GLU A 180 20.60 -0.30 -4.63
C GLU A 180 19.50 -0.30 -5.70
N SER A 181 18.34 -0.91 -5.40
CA SER A 181 17.18 -0.82 -6.29
C SER A 181 16.65 0.62 -6.34
N ILE A 182 16.03 0.98 -7.45
CA ILE A 182 15.39 2.30 -7.59
C ILE A 182 14.32 2.48 -6.50
N LYS A 183 13.54 1.43 -6.23
CA LYS A 183 12.51 1.45 -5.18
C LYS A 183 13.12 1.71 -3.81
N ASP A 184 14.22 1.04 -3.44
CA ASP A 184 14.83 1.19 -2.11
C ASP A 184 15.38 2.60 -1.90
N TYR A 185 16.01 3.16 -2.94
CA TYR A 185 16.46 4.55 -2.90
C TYR A 185 15.30 5.53 -2.73
N LEU A 186 14.24 5.40 -3.53
CA LEU A 186 13.06 6.26 -3.41
C LEU A 186 12.33 6.06 -2.07
N ALA A 187 12.27 4.82 -1.54
CA ALA A 187 11.65 4.54 -0.26
C ALA A 187 12.39 5.21 0.91
N LYS A 188 13.73 5.22 0.88
CA LYS A 188 14.54 5.96 1.86
C LYS A 188 14.25 7.46 1.85
N LEU A 189 14.09 8.06 0.67
CA LEU A 189 13.76 9.48 0.55
C LEU A 189 12.31 9.77 1.00
N ALA A 190 11.38 8.90 0.63
CA ALA A 190 9.96 9.03 0.95
C ALA A 190 9.71 8.94 2.47
N SER A 191 10.35 7.97 3.15
CA SER A 191 10.21 7.77 4.59
C SER A 191 10.66 8.99 5.40
N GLN A 192 11.71 9.69 4.95
CA GLN A 192 12.18 10.93 5.61
C GLN A 192 11.14 12.06 5.58
N LYS A 193 10.24 12.04 4.62
CA LYS A 193 9.17 13.05 4.47
C LYS A 193 7.79 12.52 4.89
N ASN A 194 7.72 11.35 5.52
CA ASN A 194 6.49 10.64 5.82
C ASN A 194 5.57 10.51 4.59
N ILE A 195 6.15 10.07 3.49
CA ILE A 195 5.47 9.78 2.23
C ILE A 195 5.53 8.27 2.00
N VAL A 196 4.40 7.67 1.66
CA VAL A 196 4.30 6.26 1.28
C VAL A 196 4.51 6.14 -0.23
N LEU A 197 5.36 5.20 -0.64
CA LEU A 197 5.47 4.82 -2.04
C LEU A 197 4.44 3.73 -2.34
N SER A 198 3.52 4.04 -3.22
CA SER A 198 2.47 3.12 -3.67
C SER A 198 2.37 3.15 -5.20
N HIS A 199 1.35 2.52 -5.74
CA HIS A 199 1.04 2.55 -7.16
C HIS A 199 -0.48 2.57 -7.39
N ASN A 200 -0.88 2.95 -8.60
CA ASN A 200 -2.27 2.94 -9.02
C ASN A 200 -2.58 1.73 -9.94
N GLU A 201 -3.83 1.62 -10.35
CA GLU A 201 -4.31 0.56 -11.26
C GLU A 201 -3.65 0.58 -12.65
N LYS A 202 -3.02 1.70 -13.03
CA LYS A 202 -2.28 1.85 -14.30
C LYS A 202 -0.81 1.47 -14.17
N GLY A 203 -0.36 1.13 -12.94
CA GLY A 203 1.03 0.85 -12.64
C GLY A 203 1.93 2.09 -12.61
N ASP A 204 1.35 3.29 -12.41
CA ASP A 204 2.11 4.52 -12.14
C ASP A 204 2.44 4.58 -10.64
N VAL A 205 3.61 5.14 -10.29
CA VAL A 205 4.04 5.31 -8.90
C VAL A 205 3.26 6.45 -8.24
N LEU A 206 2.76 6.20 -7.04
CA LEU A 206 2.13 7.21 -6.20
C LEU A 206 3.07 7.63 -5.08
N LEU A 207 3.29 8.94 -4.95
CA LEU A 207 3.74 9.56 -3.72
C LEU A 207 2.47 9.81 -2.91
N PHE A 208 2.25 9.00 -1.88
CA PHE A 208 0.97 8.84 -1.23
C PHE A 208 1.04 9.17 0.26
N GLN A 209 0.01 9.80 0.77
CA GLN A 209 -0.27 9.91 2.20
C GLN A 209 -1.77 9.72 2.39
N PRO A 210 -2.19 8.65 3.10
CA PRO A 210 -3.61 8.37 3.26
C PRO A 210 -4.30 9.45 4.11
N ASP A 211 -5.54 9.77 3.77
CA ASP A 211 -6.39 10.58 4.64
C ASP A 211 -6.88 9.72 5.81
N LEU A 212 -6.29 9.94 6.98
CA LEU A 212 -6.62 9.20 8.20
C LEU A 212 -8.02 9.53 8.74
N MET A 213 -8.63 10.61 8.28
CA MET A 213 -9.94 11.08 8.73
C MET A 213 -11.08 10.70 7.77
N GLN A 214 -10.76 9.94 6.70
CA GLN A 214 -11.79 9.50 5.77
C GLN A 214 -12.83 8.61 6.46
N LYS A 215 -14.08 8.68 5.97
CA LYS A 215 -15.16 7.84 6.50
C LYS A 215 -14.90 6.36 6.17
N PRO A 216 -15.19 5.44 7.11
CA PRO A 216 -15.14 4.01 6.82
C PRO A 216 -16.09 3.66 5.67
N ARG A 217 -15.62 2.82 4.76
CA ARG A 217 -16.39 2.43 3.59
C ARG A 217 -17.23 1.16 3.81
N TYR A 218 -16.71 0.26 4.63
CA TYR A 218 -17.37 -0.99 4.97
C TYR A 218 -17.29 -1.24 6.47
N PHE A 219 -18.23 -2.03 6.96
CA PHE A 219 -18.27 -2.49 8.33
C PHE A 219 -18.27 -4.02 8.35
N PHE A 220 -17.21 -4.59 8.91
CA PHE A 220 -17.02 -6.05 8.99
C PHE A 220 -17.27 -6.56 10.39
N THR A 221 -18.07 -7.62 10.48
CA THR A 221 -18.42 -8.32 11.72
C THR A 221 -18.25 -9.82 11.52
N LYS A 222 -18.31 -10.58 12.62
CA LYS A 222 -18.34 -12.04 12.55
C LYS A 222 -19.49 -12.57 11.66
N GLY A 223 -20.58 -11.81 11.52
CA GLY A 223 -21.77 -12.24 10.77
C GLY A 223 -21.64 -12.09 9.26
N ASN A 224 -20.78 -11.20 8.77
CA ASN A 224 -20.59 -10.92 7.33
C ASN A 224 -19.16 -11.22 6.83
N SER A 225 -18.39 -11.98 7.58
CA SER A 225 -17.06 -12.46 7.21
C SER A 225 -16.94 -13.97 7.41
N LEU A 226 -16.11 -14.62 6.60
CA LEU A 226 -15.80 -16.05 6.72
C LEU A 226 -14.85 -16.32 7.88
N GLU A 227 -13.85 -15.46 8.03
CA GLU A 227 -12.81 -15.56 9.05
C GLU A 227 -12.29 -14.18 9.42
N MET A 228 -11.94 -14.01 10.68
CA MET A 228 -11.24 -12.82 11.18
C MET A 228 -10.10 -13.24 12.09
N SER A 229 -8.96 -12.60 11.99
CA SER A 229 -7.80 -12.79 12.86
C SER A 229 -7.24 -11.45 13.31
N ALA A 230 -6.52 -11.47 14.44
CA ALA A 230 -5.74 -10.33 14.90
C ALA A 230 -4.35 -10.82 15.29
N ASP A 231 -3.34 -10.18 14.71
CA ASP A 231 -1.94 -10.50 14.94
C ASP A 231 -1.23 -9.28 15.55
N PHE A 232 -0.52 -9.52 16.65
CA PHE A 232 0.27 -8.51 17.35
C PHE A 232 1.74 -8.90 17.33
N ASN A 233 2.51 -8.33 16.40
CA ASN A 233 3.92 -8.64 16.25
C ASN A 233 4.79 -7.78 17.17
N GLY A 234 5.00 -8.24 18.40
CA GLY A 234 5.85 -7.54 19.36
C GLY A 234 7.35 -7.50 19.00
N GLN A 235 7.81 -8.31 18.04
CA GLN A 235 9.22 -8.25 17.58
C GLN A 235 9.51 -6.98 16.78
N SER A 236 8.53 -6.48 16.04
CA SER A 236 8.67 -5.27 15.22
C SER A 236 8.41 -3.97 16.00
N MET A 237 8.12 -4.05 17.31
CA MET A 237 7.79 -2.89 18.12
C MET A 237 8.85 -2.63 19.20
N HIS A 238 9.25 -1.37 19.35
CA HIS A 238 10.24 -0.92 20.29
C HIS A 238 9.67 0.13 21.25
N SER A 239 10.17 0.18 22.49
CA SER A 239 9.75 1.19 23.47
C SER A 239 10.31 2.56 23.19
N ASP A 240 11.55 2.59 22.67
CA ASP A 240 12.30 3.80 22.37
C ASP A 240 12.95 3.65 20.99
N VAL A 241 12.62 4.54 20.09
CA VAL A 241 13.25 4.60 18.77
C VAL A 241 14.17 5.81 18.72
N ASN A 242 15.46 5.53 18.63
CA ASN A 242 16.49 6.54 18.52
C ASN A 242 16.85 6.73 17.05
N ILE A 243 16.81 7.96 16.59
CA ILE A 243 17.32 8.33 15.28
C ILE A 243 18.60 9.11 15.46
N VAL A 244 19.66 8.64 14.83
CA VAL A 244 20.98 9.28 14.86
C VAL A 244 21.34 9.73 13.46
N ARG A 245 21.81 10.97 13.34
CA ARG A 245 22.39 11.53 12.13
C ARG A 245 23.90 11.42 12.23
N GLN A 246 24.54 10.85 11.23
CA GLN A 246 26.00 10.77 11.20
C GLN A 246 26.61 12.19 11.05
N PRO A 247 27.72 12.46 11.73
CA PRO A 247 28.49 13.68 11.49
C PRO A 247 28.92 13.75 10.03
N SER A 248 28.78 14.91 9.42
CA SER A 248 29.31 15.21 8.09
C SER A 248 29.97 16.58 8.09
N ASP A 249 30.80 16.85 7.09
CA ASP A 249 31.42 18.18 6.95
C ASP A 249 30.35 19.28 6.80
N GLU A 250 29.20 18.94 6.20
CA GLU A 250 28.05 19.84 6.02
C GLU A 250 27.33 20.14 7.34
N ASN A 251 27.43 19.25 8.34
CA ASN A 251 26.86 19.42 9.67
C ASN A 251 27.88 19.93 10.71
N ALA A 252 28.98 20.53 10.28
CA ALA A 252 30.06 20.97 11.14
C ALA A 252 30.61 19.86 12.09
N GLY A 253 30.52 18.59 11.66
CA GLY A 253 31.00 17.45 12.43
C GLY A 253 30.12 17.08 13.66
N VAL A 254 28.93 17.67 13.80
CA VAL A 254 28.05 17.41 14.94
C VAL A 254 27.12 16.24 14.66
N SER A 255 27.08 15.25 15.56
CA SER A 255 26.06 14.21 15.53
C SER A 255 24.82 14.70 16.30
N THR A 256 23.66 14.64 15.66
CA THR A 256 22.37 14.90 16.31
C THR A 256 21.62 13.60 16.50
N SER A 257 20.88 13.50 17.61
CA SER A 257 20.05 12.35 17.87
C SER A 257 18.76 12.78 18.57
N ASP A 258 17.66 12.15 18.20
CA ASP A 258 16.38 12.30 18.88
C ASP A 258 15.78 10.93 19.16
N THR A 259 14.95 10.88 20.21
CA THR A 259 14.28 9.67 20.66
C THR A 259 12.77 9.88 20.69
N ALA A 260 12.03 9.00 20.02
CA ALA A 260 10.59 8.91 20.20
C ALA A 260 10.23 7.68 21.05
N LYS A 261 9.22 7.84 21.91
CA LYS A 261 8.75 6.76 22.78
C LYS A 261 7.44 6.17 22.27
N ASN A 262 7.36 4.85 22.31
CA ASN A 262 6.14 4.12 22.06
C ASN A 262 5.46 3.75 23.39
N SER A 263 4.39 4.46 23.73
CA SER A 263 3.68 4.26 25.01
C SER A 263 2.96 2.91 25.13
N LEU A 264 2.81 2.17 24.02
CA LEU A 264 2.20 0.84 24.04
C LEU A 264 3.14 -0.24 24.58
N ILE A 265 4.44 0.01 24.55
CA ILE A 265 5.47 -0.98 24.92
C ILE A 265 6.01 -0.65 26.32
N ALA A 266 5.51 -1.37 27.32
CA ALA A 266 5.92 -1.16 28.72
C ALA A 266 7.35 -1.66 29.03
N LYS A 267 7.82 -2.68 28.31
CA LYS A 267 9.15 -3.24 28.50
C LYS A 267 10.18 -2.44 27.72
N TYR A 268 11.31 -2.09 28.37
CA TYR A 268 12.41 -1.40 27.70
C TYR A 268 13.00 -2.24 26.55
N ARG A 269 12.82 -1.77 25.34
CA ARG A 269 13.26 -2.39 24.07
C ARG A 269 13.67 -1.30 23.10
N PRO A 270 14.85 -0.69 23.30
CA PRO A 270 15.31 0.39 22.43
C PRO A 270 15.79 -0.14 21.07
N THR A 271 15.64 0.69 20.05
CA THR A 271 16.30 0.52 18.74
C THR A 271 16.98 1.81 18.33
N THR A 272 17.98 1.71 17.46
CA THR A 272 18.65 2.89 16.90
C THR A 272 18.77 2.74 15.40
N LYS A 273 18.32 3.77 14.67
CA LYS A 273 18.43 3.86 13.22
C LYS A 273 19.26 5.08 12.81
N ILE A 274 19.99 4.94 11.72
CA ILE A 274 20.86 5.99 11.22
C ILE A 274 20.20 6.62 9.99
N LEU A 275 20.07 7.94 9.99
CA LEU A 275 19.70 8.70 8.80
C LEU A 275 20.94 8.91 7.94
N THR A 276 20.90 8.39 6.72
CA THR A 276 22.04 8.37 5.79
C THR A 276 22.05 9.54 4.79
N SER A 277 21.04 10.40 4.81
CA SER A 277 20.92 11.48 3.82
C SER A 277 20.20 12.70 4.38
N GLY A 278 20.60 13.87 3.91
CA GLY A 278 19.86 15.12 4.01
C GLY A 278 20.21 15.99 5.21
N GLU A 279 20.62 17.22 4.90
CA GLU A 279 20.85 18.29 5.88
C GLU A 279 19.55 18.70 6.59
N ASP A 280 18.39 18.51 5.92
CA ASP A 280 17.11 19.06 6.30
C ASP A 280 16.17 18.06 6.99
N THR A 281 16.65 16.85 7.32
CA THR A 281 15.81 15.88 8.00
C THR A 281 15.82 16.14 9.49
N ASP A 282 14.67 16.51 10.03
CA ASP A 282 14.46 16.61 11.46
C ASP A 282 14.54 15.19 12.06
N THR A 283 15.55 14.94 12.88
CA THR A 283 15.73 13.65 13.58
C THR A 283 14.54 13.33 14.47
N LYS A 284 13.87 14.34 15.02
CA LYS A 284 12.66 14.19 15.81
C LYS A 284 11.49 13.69 14.97
N ASP A 285 11.23 14.28 13.82
CA ASP A 285 10.18 13.83 12.91
C ASP A 285 10.50 12.42 12.37
N GLY A 286 11.75 12.14 12.09
CA GLY A 286 12.21 10.79 11.72
C GLY A 286 11.91 9.75 12.80
N ALA A 287 12.15 10.08 14.07
CA ALA A 287 11.88 9.17 15.20
C ALA A 287 10.36 8.94 15.37
N LEU A 288 9.55 9.98 15.23
CA LEU A 288 8.09 9.87 15.30
C LEU A 288 7.52 9.06 14.14
N ASN A 289 8.00 9.28 12.92
CA ASN A 289 7.61 8.51 11.74
C ASN A 289 7.91 7.01 11.93
N GLU A 290 9.06 6.71 12.49
CA GLU A 290 9.46 5.33 12.73
C GLU A 290 8.59 4.65 13.79
N VAL A 291 8.33 5.30 14.94
CA VAL A 291 7.41 4.78 15.96
C VAL A 291 6.01 4.56 15.39
N ALA A 292 5.51 5.49 14.60
CA ALA A 292 4.22 5.33 13.93
C ALA A 292 4.22 4.13 12.99
N SER A 293 5.28 3.97 12.18
CA SER A 293 5.39 2.85 11.22
C SER A 293 5.42 1.47 11.90
N GLU A 294 5.99 1.38 13.10
CA GLU A 294 6.01 0.13 13.89
C GLU A 294 4.60 -0.36 14.28
N LEU A 295 3.59 0.54 14.30
CA LEU A 295 2.19 0.14 14.54
C LEU A 295 1.63 -0.79 13.45
N LYS A 296 2.27 -0.90 12.30
CA LYS A 296 1.96 -1.94 11.29
C LYS A 296 2.15 -3.37 11.84
N GLY A 297 2.81 -3.53 12.99
CA GLY A 297 2.86 -4.79 13.73
C GLY A 297 1.51 -5.19 14.35
N VAL A 298 0.51 -4.30 14.39
CA VAL A 298 -0.88 -4.62 14.72
C VAL A 298 -1.66 -4.83 13.43
N GLN A 299 -1.98 -6.08 13.14
CA GLN A 299 -2.65 -6.48 11.90
C GLN A 299 -3.96 -7.19 12.17
N ILE A 300 -4.98 -6.88 11.40
CA ILE A 300 -6.25 -7.59 11.39
C ILE A 300 -6.42 -8.24 10.02
N GLY A 301 -6.68 -9.54 10.02
CA GLY A 301 -7.06 -10.29 8.83
C GLY A 301 -8.58 -10.43 8.74
N VAL A 302 -9.17 -10.16 7.58
CA VAL A 302 -10.60 -10.40 7.32
C VAL A 302 -10.74 -11.16 6.01
N LYS A 303 -11.30 -12.37 6.07
CA LYS A 303 -11.62 -13.15 4.88
C LYS A 303 -13.11 -13.03 4.57
N LEU A 304 -13.43 -12.69 3.35
CA LEU A 304 -14.78 -12.42 2.86
C LEU A 304 -15.13 -13.38 1.73
N GLN A 305 -16.41 -13.69 1.61
CA GLN A 305 -16.94 -14.40 0.45
C GLN A 305 -17.16 -13.40 -0.70
N GLY A 306 -16.78 -13.80 -1.92
CA GLY A 306 -16.89 -12.97 -3.11
C GLY A 306 -15.69 -12.03 -3.33
N LEU A 307 -15.77 -11.26 -4.40
CA LEU A 307 -14.71 -10.35 -4.84
C LEU A 307 -15.09 -8.90 -4.47
N PHE A 308 -14.27 -8.29 -3.61
CA PHE A 308 -14.41 -6.89 -3.21
C PHE A 308 -13.52 -6.00 -4.08
N ASP A 309 -13.82 -5.95 -5.38
CA ASP A 309 -13.05 -5.27 -6.40
C ASP A 309 -13.24 -3.73 -6.45
N GLU A 310 -14.12 -3.20 -5.61
CA GLU A 310 -14.32 -1.76 -5.42
C GLU A 310 -13.56 -1.20 -4.21
N LEU A 311 -13.07 -2.06 -3.31
CA LEU A 311 -12.24 -1.67 -2.17
C LEU A 311 -10.78 -1.54 -2.62
N TYR A 312 -10.08 -0.53 -2.13
CA TYR A 312 -8.69 -0.26 -2.49
C TYR A 312 -7.81 -0.12 -1.24
N PRO A 313 -6.52 -0.47 -1.33
CA PRO A 313 -5.56 -0.14 -0.29
C PRO A 313 -5.56 1.37 0.02
N GLY A 314 -5.46 1.70 1.32
CA GLY A 314 -5.55 3.07 1.82
C GLY A 314 -6.96 3.55 2.17
N GLU A 315 -8.01 2.77 1.90
CA GLU A 315 -9.37 3.05 2.37
C GLU A 315 -9.56 2.61 3.83
N ILE A 316 -10.43 3.30 4.57
CA ILE A 316 -10.76 2.95 5.96
C ILE A 316 -11.98 2.04 5.98
N VAL A 317 -11.92 1.04 6.86
CA VAL A 317 -13.00 0.13 7.17
C VAL A 317 -13.18 0.02 8.69
N ASN A 318 -14.37 -0.34 9.13
CA ASN A 318 -14.61 -0.69 10.52
C ASN A 318 -14.65 -2.21 10.68
N VAL A 319 -14.06 -2.69 11.77
CA VAL A 319 -14.11 -4.11 12.15
C VAL A 319 -14.62 -4.19 13.58
N HIS A 320 -15.62 -5.04 13.79
CA HIS A 320 -16.18 -5.27 15.11
C HIS A 320 -16.28 -6.78 15.37
N ASN A 321 -15.36 -7.28 16.18
CA ASN A 321 -15.40 -8.67 16.65
C ASN A 321 -14.64 -8.79 17.96
N HIS A 322 -15.39 -8.92 19.06
CA HIS A 322 -14.81 -8.99 20.40
C HIS A 322 -13.93 -10.22 20.64
N TYR A 323 -14.03 -11.25 19.84
CA TYR A 323 -13.16 -12.43 19.95
C TYR A 323 -11.75 -12.23 19.39
N ILE A 324 -11.51 -11.17 18.65
CA ILE A 324 -10.18 -10.85 18.07
C ILE A 324 -9.57 -9.55 18.61
N TYR A 325 -9.98 -9.08 19.77
CA TYR A 325 -9.38 -7.91 20.42
C TYR A 325 -9.64 -6.56 19.74
N SER A 326 -10.70 -6.43 18.97
CA SER A 326 -10.97 -5.17 18.23
C SER A 326 -11.84 -4.15 18.96
N TYR A 327 -12.10 -4.33 20.25
CA TYR A 327 -13.03 -3.47 20.98
C TYR A 327 -12.57 -2.03 21.18
N ALA A 328 -11.31 -1.85 21.52
CA ALA A 328 -10.79 -0.54 21.84
C ALA A 328 -10.54 0.30 20.57
N TYR A 329 -10.50 -0.36 19.42
CA TYR A 329 -10.22 0.29 18.15
C TYR A 329 -10.85 -0.47 17.00
N ASN A 330 -11.88 0.10 16.42
CA ASN A 330 -12.65 -0.53 15.36
C ASN A 330 -12.38 0.02 13.95
N ARG A 331 -11.59 1.09 13.84
CA ARG A 331 -11.20 1.69 12.55
C ARG A 331 -9.85 1.16 12.11
N PHE A 332 -9.82 0.59 10.94
CA PHE A 332 -8.60 0.06 10.33
C PHE A 332 -8.45 0.57 8.90
N MET A 333 -7.21 0.68 8.45
CA MET A 333 -6.87 0.99 7.08
C MET A 333 -6.55 -0.29 6.32
N VAL A 334 -7.03 -0.38 5.11
CA VAL A 334 -6.72 -1.49 4.21
C VAL A 334 -5.28 -1.35 3.74
N ASP A 335 -4.41 -2.24 4.20
CA ASP A 335 -3.02 -2.33 3.79
C ASP A 335 -2.85 -3.23 2.56
N SER A 336 -3.58 -4.36 2.55
CA SER A 336 -3.53 -5.27 1.42
C SER A 336 -4.90 -5.90 1.13
N ILE A 337 -5.11 -6.24 -0.15
CA ILE A 337 -6.30 -6.95 -0.63
C ILE A 337 -5.83 -8.08 -1.51
N THR A 338 -6.16 -9.30 -1.13
CA THR A 338 -5.93 -10.49 -1.96
C THR A 338 -7.26 -11.04 -2.43
N MET A 339 -7.51 -10.95 -3.71
CA MET A 339 -8.69 -11.51 -4.37
C MET A 339 -8.32 -12.84 -5.01
N ASN A 340 -8.92 -13.92 -4.55
CA ASN A 340 -8.76 -15.26 -5.12
C ASN A 340 -10.05 -15.65 -5.84
N PHE A 341 -9.90 -16.19 -7.02
CA PHE A 341 -11.01 -16.73 -7.79
C PHE A 341 -10.65 -18.09 -8.38
N ASP A 342 -11.54 -19.03 -8.28
CA ASP A 342 -11.40 -20.35 -8.88
C ASP A 342 -12.75 -20.88 -9.38
N GLU A 343 -12.77 -22.13 -9.88
CA GLU A 343 -14.00 -22.77 -10.37
C GLU A 343 -15.02 -23.04 -9.25
N SER A 344 -14.62 -23.01 -7.98
CA SER A 344 -15.45 -23.40 -6.83
C SER A 344 -15.90 -22.22 -5.99
N GLU A 345 -15.02 -21.24 -5.73
CA GLU A 345 -15.32 -20.16 -4.80
C GLU A 345 -14.46 -18.90 -5.11
N ASP A 346 -15.13 -17.76 -5.01
CA ASP A 346 -14.46 -16.46 -5.04
C ASP A 346 -14.31 -15.95 -3.61
N THR A 347 -13.11 -15.52 -3.22
CA THR A 347 -12.84 -14.97 -1.89
C THR A 347 -11.98 -13.73 -1.94
N THR A 348 -12.15 -12.86 -0.97
CA THR A 348 -11.27 -11.71 -0.74
C THR A 348 -10.71 -11.75 0.67
N THR A 349 -9.40 -11.64 0.80
CA THR A 349 -8.72 -11.50 2.09
C THR A 349 -8.16 -10.09 2.21
N LEU A 350 -8.52 -9.41 3.29
CA LEU A 350 -8.03 -8.08 3.63
C LEU A 350 -6.98 -8.18 4.72
N GLY A 351 -5.84 -7.54 4.50
CA GLY A 351 -4.87 -7.21 5.53
C GLY A 351 -5.10 -5.77 5.96
N LEU A 352 -5.41 -5.58 7.23
CA LEU A 352 -5.77 -4.28 7.79
C LEU A 352 -4.75 -3.88 8.85
N VAL A 353 -4.43 -2.59 8.92
CA VAL A 353 -3.52 -2.01 9.92
C VAL A 353 -4.18 -0.81 10.59
N VAL A 354 -3.65 -0.40 11.73
CA VAL A 354 -4.12 0.83 12.39
C VAL A 354 -3.76 2.05 11.54
N PRO A 355 -4.69 2.98 11.29
CA PRO A 355 -4.44 4.16 10.44
C PRO A 355 -3.29 5.04 10.97
N GLU A 356 -3.10 5.08 12.28
CA GLU A 356 -2.02 5.82 12.94
C GLU A 356 -0.61 5.39 12.49
N SER A 357 -0.47 4.17 11.94
CA SER A 357 0.81 3.71 11.35
C SER A 357 1.31 4.59 10.20
N PHE A 358 0.44 5.42 9.64
CA PHE A 358 0.78 6.38 8.58
C PHE A 358 0.73 7.84 9.03
N SER A 359 0.51 8.11 10.32
CA SER A 359 0.37 9.47 10.85
C SER A 359 1.67 10.27 10.82
N GLY A 360 2.80 9.59 11.00
CA GLY A 360 4.09 10.24 11.23
C GLY A 360 4.14 11.04 12.53
N GLY A 361 3.28 10.72 13.49
CA GLY A 361 3.14 11.41 14.75
C GLY A 361 3.28 10.49 15.96
N PRO A 362 3.22 11.06 17.18
CA PRO A 362 3.31 10.26 18.40
C PRO A 362 2.10 9.32 18.51
N VAL A 363 2.32 8.17 19.15
CA VAL A 363 1.24 7.24 19.50
C VAL A 363 0.42 7.84 20.64
N ILE A 364 -0.70 8.46 20.31
CA ILE A 364 -1.53 9.20 21.27
C ILE A 364 -2.65 8.31 21.85
N ARG A 365 -3.12 7.32 21.07
CA ARG A 365 -4.21 6.43 21.48
C ARG A 365 -3.68 5.14 22.08
N ASN A 366 -4.33 4.69 23.14
CA ASN A 366 -4.22 3.29 23.54
C ASN A 366 -5.05 2.45 22.55
N ILE A 367 -4.38 1.83 21.58
CA ILE A 367 -5.00 0.94 20.60
C ILE A 367 -5.19 -0.49 21.15
N LEU A 368 -4.67 -0.76 22.33
CA LEU A 368 -4.81 -2.04 23.00
C LEU A 368 -6.04 -2.01 23.90
N TYR A 369 -6.66 -3.16 23.95
CA TYR A 369 -7.87 -3.39 24.72
C TYR A 369 -7.67 -3.21 26.23
N ASN A 370 -8.60 -2.48 26.89
CA ASN A 370 -8.67 -2.39 28.34
C ASN A 370 -9.92 -3.13 28.85
N HIS A 371 -9.70 -4.25 29.55
CA HIS A 371 -10.76 -5.12 30.04
C HIS A 371 -11.79 -4.43 30.96
N HIS A 372 -11.44 -3.30 31.57
CA HIS A 372 -12.31 -2.63 32.52
C HIS A 372 -13.38 -1.73 31.87
N ASP A 373 -13.27 -1.46 30.56
CA ASP A 373 -14.14 -0.53 29.85
C ASP A 373 -14.94 -1.16 28.69
N VAL A 374 -15.10 -2.49 28.68
CA VAL A 374 -15.73 -3.24 27.56
C VAL A 374 -17.10 -2.68 27.19
N ASP A 375 -17.98 -2.52 28.20
CA ASP A 375 -19.36 -2.14 27.95
C ASP A 375 -19.48 -0.67 27.53
N ASN A 376 -18.69 0.21 28.13
CA ASN A 376 -18.66 1.64 27.80
C ASN A 376 -18.03 1.90 26.43
N HIS A 377 -16.99 1.14 26.03
CA HIS A 377 -16.39 1.28 24.72
C HIS A 377 -17.29 0.79 23.60
N MET A 378 -18.02 -0.30 23.80
CA MET A 378 -18.98 -0.79 22.82
C MET A 378 -20.12 0.23 22.57
N GLU A 379 -20.66 0.83 23.62
CA GLU A 379 -21.69 1.87 23.48
C GLU A 379 -21.15 3.15 22.80
N LEU A 380 -19.94 3.59 23.15
CA LEU A 380 -19.31 4.75 22.55
C LEU A 380 -19.05 4.54 21.05
N HIS A 381 -18.53 3.37 20.66
CA HIS A 381 -18.26 3.06 19.26
C HIS A 381 -19.54 2.85 18.44
N LEU A 382 -20.56 2.22 19.01
CA LEU A 382 -21.87 2.11 18.38
C LEU A 382 -22.54 3.48 18.22
N ASN A 383 -22.41 4.36 19.21
CA ASN A 383 -22.94 5.71 19.15
C ASN A 383 -22.17 6.60 18.15
N GLU A 384 -20.84 6.49 18.10
CA GLU A 384 -20.02 7.14 17.06
C GLU A 384 -20.38 6.63 15.66
N TYR A 385 -20.52 5.31 15.50
CA TYR A 385 -20.97 4.69 14.27
C TYR A 385 -22.36 5.18 13.89
N ASN A 386 -23.33 5.11 14.78
CA ASN A 386 -24.68 5.60 14.53
C ASN A 386 -24.72 7.08 14.21
N SER A 387 -23.94 7.93 14.89
CA SER A 387 -23.87 9.36 14.59
C SER A 387 -23.26 9.68 13.23
N LEU A 388 -22.37 8.83 12.72
CA LEU A 388 -21.73 8.98 11.41
C LEU A 388 -22.62 8.48 10.26
N TYR A 389 -23.54 7.55 10.51
CA TYR A 389 -24.27 6.81 9.46
C TYR A 389 -25.80 6.94 9.52
N THR A 390 -26.39 7.57 10.55
CA THR A 390 -27.84 7.75 10.67
C THR A 390 -28.45 8.71 9.65
N ASN A 391 -27.68 9.29 8.74
CA ASN A 391 -28.17 10.12 7.66
C ASN A 391 -28.16 9.47 6.27
N ASP A 392 -27.84 8.18 6.17
CA ASP A 392 -27.76 7.49 4.87
C ASP A 392 -28.47 6.13 4.96
N GLU A 393 -29.79 6.15 4.83
CA GLU A 393 -30.66 4.94 4.76
C GLU A 393 -30.40 4.07 3.53
N SER A 394 -29.40 4.35 2.71
CA SER A 394 -29.12 3.65 1.46
C SER A 394 -28.07 2.54 1.54
N ILE A 395 -27.60 2.17 2.74
CA ILE A 395 -26.52 1.19 2.93
C ILE A 395 -26.95 -0.03 3.78
N LEU A 396 -28.24 -0.31 3.83
CA LEU A 396 -28.73 -1.58 4.36
C LEU A 396 -29.16 -2.51 3.24
#